data_7baa619779bf90fdc08d65b0e905cfff
#
_entry.id   7baa619779bf90fdc08d65b0e905cfff
#
_cell.length_a   1.000
_cell.length_b   1.000
_cell.length_c   1.000
_cell.angle_alpha   90.00
_cell.angle_beta   90.00
_cell.angle_gamma   90.00
#
_symmetry.space_group_name_H-M   'P 1'
#
loop_
_entity.id
_entity.type
_entity.pdbx_description
1 polymer ?
#
loop_
_entity_poly.entity_id
_entity_poly.type
_entity_poly.pdbx_seq_one_letter_code
_entity_poly.pdbx_strand_id
1 'polypeptide(L)'
;MKRIAIVGAGMAGLSALSALTKQGHVVTLFDKSRGSGGRMASKKVGDASWDMGAQFIRAHDASFMKTLHEWQHQGWVSEWAVTPHVIDAEGIRLSDDETTRYVGVSRMTALSRQLLAPATEFIPNTRIVSCQRTDSEWLLTDENDQHHGPFDSLIINTPPQQALPLLENSHLAAAINDVEMLPCWTLLLAFPERIDTPVDAAFVHDSAIAWLARNNSKPLRDSGETWVIQASHAWSQEQVDAPREEVLHALEQAFFTALGVQGYAVSEHWLHRWLYAVPAKPLDAGALFDADRAVAVCGDWCQRGTLEGAWLSGQQAASYF
;
A
#
# COMPACT_ATOMS: atom_id res chain seq x y z
N MET A 1 5.53 -30.20 -1.73
CA MET A 1 6.02 -29.05 -2.50
C MET A 1 5.00 -28.77 -3.61
N LYS A 2 4.42 -27.56 -3.64
CA LYS A 2 3.44 -27.14 -4.66
C LYS A 2 4.01 -25.99 -5.45
N ARG A 3 3.53 -25.81 -6.69
CA ARG A 3 3.75 -24.60 -7.51
C ARG A 3 2.58 -23.66 -7.26
N ILE A 4 2.84 -22.48 -6.73
CA ILE A 4 1.79 -21.55 -6.30
C ILE A 4 1.96 -20.23 -7.04
N ALA A 5 0.90 -19.78 -7.71
CA ALA A 5 0.85 -18.42 -8.26
C ALA A 5 0.31 -17.43 -7.25
N ILE A 6 0.93 -16.26 -7.17
CA ILE A 6 0.40 -15.10 -6.42
C ILE A 6 0.17 -13.95 -7.40
N VAL A 7 -1.05 -13.44 -7.46
CA VAL A 7 -1.41 -12.27 -8.28
C VAL A 7 -1.49 -11.03 -7.40
N GLY A 8 -0.53 -10.12 -7.57
CA GLY A 8 -0.35 -8.90 -6.78
C GLY A 8 0.84 -8.98 -5.83
N ALA A 9 1.81 -8.09 -6.02
CA ALA A 9 3.01 -7.96 -5.18
C ALA A 9 2.85 -6.87 -4.09
N GLY A 10 1.64 -6.69 -3.57
CA GLY A 10 1.37 -5.87 -2.39
C GLY A 10 1.81 -6.56 -1.09
N MET A 11 1.65 -5.90 0.07
CA MET A 11 2.09 -6.43 1.37
C MET A 11 1.52 -7.81 1.67
N ALA A 12 0.23 -8.08 1.38
CA ALA A 12 -0.35 -9.39 1.65
C ALA A 12 0.23 -10.49 0.74
N GLY A 13 0.46 -10.21 -0.55
CA GLY A 13 1.12 -11.14 -1.46
C GLY A 13 2.56 -11.43 -1.06
N LEU A 14 3.32 -10.42 -0.64
CA LEU A 14 4.69 -10.57 -0.12
C LEU A 14 4.73 -11.33 1.21
N SER A 15 3.73 -11.15 2.05
CA SER A 15 3.56 -11.90 3.29
C SER A 15 3.30 -13.38 3.00
N ALA A 16 2.37 -13.67 2.09
CA ALA A 16 2.09 -15.05 1.65
C ALA A 16 3.32 -15.71 1.02
N LEU A 17 4.04 -14.98 0.15
CA LEU A 17 5.30 -15.43 -0.43
C LEU A 17 6.30 -15.87 0.65
N SER A 18 6.52 -15.01 1.67
CA SER A 18 7.44 -15.31 2.77
C SER A 18 7.07 -16.58 3.53
N ALA A 19 5.77 -16.81 3.79
CA ALA A 19 5.30 -17.99 4.48
C ALA A 19 5.45 -19.26 3.61
N LEU A 20 4.99 -19.21 2.35
CA LEU A 20 5.02 -20.35 1.43
C LEU A 20 6.43 -20.81 1.09
N THR A 21 7.37 -19.88 0.91
CA THR A 21 8.77 -20.25 0.65
C THR A 21 9.43 -20.91 1.86
N LYS A 22 9.10 -20.48 3.10
CA LYS A 22 9.54 -21.15 4.32
C LYS A 22 8.96 -22.58 4.46
N GLN A 23 7.78 -22.83 3.90
CA GLN A 23 7.15 -24.16 3.84
C GLN A 23 7.73 -25.03 2.69
N GLY A 24 8.62 -24.50 1.87
CA GLY A 24 9.27 -25.22 0.77
C GLY A 24 8.47 -25.27 -0.53
N HIS A 25 7.51 -24.36 -0.73
CA HIS A 25 6.77 -24.23 -1.97
C HIS A 25 7.54 -23.42 -3.03
N VAL A 26 7.26 -23.68 -4.31
CA VAL A 26 7.75 -22.91 -5.46
C VAL A 26 6.73 -21.83 -5.76
N VAL A 27 7.12 -20.57 -5.66
CA VAL A 27 6.20 -19.43 -5.79
C VAL A 27 6.57 -18.54 -6.97
N THR A 28 5.62 -18.33 -7.88
CA THR A 28 5.70 -17.31 -8.94
C THR A 28 4.76 -16.16 -8.58
N LEU A 29 5.31 -14.95 -8.57
CA LEU A 29 4.59 -13.73 -8.19
C LEU A 29 4.40 -12.83 -9.41
N PHE A 30 3.16 -12.43 -9.70
CA PHE A 30 2.80 -11.54 -10.80
C PHE A 30 2.40 -10.16 -10.29
N ASP A 31 2.83 -9.09 -10.94
CA ASP A 31 2.31 -7.74 -10.69
C ASP A 31 2.21 -6.94 -11.99
N LYS A 32 1.11 -6.18 -12.11
CA LYS A 32 0.90 -5.25 -13.24
C LYS A 32 1.87 -4.09 -13.25
N SER A 33 2.50 -3.79 -12.12
CA SER A 33 3.46 -2.70 -11.95
C SER A 33 4.89 -3.18 -12.22
N ARG A 34 5.78 -2.23 -12.51
CA ARG A 34 7.21 -2.50 -12.71
C ARG A 34 7.92 -3.07 -11.47
N GLY A 35 7.39 -2.84 -10.28
CA GLY A 35 7.99 -3.25 -9.03
C GLY A 35 6.97 -3.68 -8.00
N SER A 36 7.46 -4.29 -6.92
CA SER A 36 6.65 -4.73 -5.79
C SER A 36 6.27 -3.58 -4.86
N GLY A 37 5.33 -3.86 -3.96
CA GLY A 37 4.95 -2.98 -2.85
C GLY A 37 3.53 -2.41 -2.96
N GLY A 38 2.97 -2.31 -4.16
CA GLY A 38 1.63 -1.76 -4.35
C GLY A 38 1.47 -0.39 -3.68
N ARG A 39 0.60 -0.29 -2.67
CA ARG A 39 0.36 0.96 -1.90
C ARG A 39 1.52 1.38 -0.98
N MET A 40 2.61 0.65 -0.90
CA MET A 40 3.88 1.12 -0.31
C MET A 40 4.79 1.81 -1.33
N ALA A 41 4.26 2.20 -2.50
CA ALA A 41 5.06 2.78 -3.57
C ALA A 41 5.73 4.10 -3.14
N SER A 42 6.97 4.26 -3.59
CA SER A 42 7.72 5.51 -3.52
C SER A 42 7.89 6.09 -4.93
N LYS A 43 7.93 7.41 -5.05
CA LYS A 43 8.09 8.14 -6.31
C LYS A 43 9.39 8.92 -6.27
N LYS A 44 10.10 8.97 -7.39
CA LYS A 44 11.23 9.87 -7.62
C LYS A 44 10.95 10.75 -8.84
N VAL A 45 11.23 12.05 -8.71
CA VAL A 45 11.19 13.04 -9.78
C VAL A 45 12.44 13.93 -9.60
N GLY A 46 13.28 14.03 -10.62
CA GLY A 46 14.56 14.73 -10.47
C GLY A 46 15.38 14.13 -9.31
N ASP A 47 15.79 14.99 -8.39
CA ASP A 47 16.50 14.59 -7.16
C ASP A 47 15.55 14.37 -5.97
N ALA A 48 14.28 14.76 -6.08
CA ALA A 48 13.30 14.59 -5.02
C ALA A 48 12.72 13.16 -5.00
N SER A 49 12.49 12.64 -3.81
CA SER A 49 11.84 11.35 -3.62
C SER A 49 10.82 11.39 -2.48
N TRP A 50 9.74 10.62 -2.60
CA TRP A 50 8.65 10.55 -1.63
C TRP A 50 8.15 9.13 -1.43
N ASP A 51 7.70 8.83 -0.21
CA ASP A 51 6.82 7.69 0.06
C ASP A 51 5.38 8.11 -0.28
N MET A 52 4.93 7.81 -1.50
CA MET A 52 3.70 8.37 -2.02
C MET A 52 2.43 7.66 -1.54
N GLY A 53 2.55 6.46 -0.99
CA GLY A 53 1.44 5.66 -0.47
C GLY A 53 1.42 5.62 1.06
N ALA A 54 1.60 4.42 1.64
CA ALA A 54 1.67 4.22 3.07
C ALA A 54 2.81 5.07 3.68
N GLN A 55 2.47 5.87 4.67
CA GLN A 55 3.40 6.83 5.26
C GLN A 55 4.26 6.22 6.36
N PHE A 56 3.72 5.23 7.05
CA PHE A 56 4.35 4.50 8.15
C PHE A 56 3.69 3.15 8.37
N ILE A 57 4.30 2.35 9.22
CA ILE A 57 3.82 1.06 9.70
C ILE A 57 3.54 1.19 11.19
N ARG A 58 2.38 0.70 11.64
CA ARG A 58 2.06 0.48 13.05
C ARG A 58 1.82 -1.00 13.27
N ALA A 59 2.12 -1.50 14.46
CA ALA A 59 1.89 -2.88 14.85
C ALA A 59 1.16 -2.94 16.20
N HIS A 60 0.13 -3.75 16.26
CA HIS A 60 -0.67 -4.03 17.46
C HIS A 60 -0.73 -5.55 17.71
N ASP A 61 -0.66 -6.36 16.64
CA ASP A 61 -0.61 -7.82 16.74
C ASP A 61 0.78 -8.29 17.16
N ALA A 62 0.84 -9.20 18.14
CA ALA A 62 2.09 -9.67 18.70
C ALA A 62 2.99 -10.40 17.67
N SER A 63 2.39 -11.13 16.73
CA SER A 63 3.14 -11.86 15.70
C SER A 63 3.71 -10.90 14.66
N PHE A 64 2.95 -9.86 14.29
CA PHE A 64 3.43 -8.83 13.39
C PHE A 64 4.47 -7.93 14.06
N MET A 65 4.31 -7.59 15.34
CA MET A 65 5.33 -6.86 16.12
C MET A 65 6.66 -7.61 16.13
N LYS A 66 6.63 -8.93 16.36
CA LYS A 66 7.84 -9.76 16.29
C LYS A 66 8.50 -9.65 14.91
N THR A 67 7.73 -9.78 13.84
CA THR A 67 8.20 -9.66 12.46
C THR A 67 8.81 -8.27 12.20
N LEU A 68 8.18 -7.21 12.69
CA LEU A 68 8.64 -5.84 12.53
C LEU A 68 9.98 -5.63 13.25
N HIS A 69 10.17 -6.18 14.45
CA HIS A 69 11.45 -6.16 15.16
C HIS A 69 12.54 -6.96 14.40
N GLU A 70 12.20 -8.10 13.80
CA GLU A 70 13.14 -8.83 12.94
C GLU A 70 13.59 -7.97 11.74
N TRP A 71 12.65 -7.28 11.08
CA TRP A 71 12.98 -6.35 9.99
C TRP A 71 13.81 -5.15 10.47
N GLN A 72 13.56 -4.64 11.67
CA GLN A 72 14.35 -3.57 12.28
C GLN A 72 15.78 -4.05 12.56
N HIS A 73 15.95 -5.25 13.09
CA HIS A 73 17.24 -5.87 13.33
C HIS A 73 18.07 -6.08 12.04
N GLN A 74 17.37 -6.37 10.94
CA GLN A 74 17.96 -6.52 9.60
C GLN A 74 18.21 -5.18 8.91
N GLY A 75 17.80 -4.06 9.52
CA GLY A 75 17.94 -2.73 8.94
C GLY A 75 16.96 -2.45 7.78
N TRP A 76 15.88 -3.22 7.66
CA TRP A 76 14.87 -3.05 6.60
C TRP A 76 13.83 -1.97 6.95
N VAL A 77 13.59 -1.80 8.24
CA VAL A 77 12.73 -0.74 8.78
C VAL A 77 13.46 0.00 9.90
N SER A 78 13.05 1.22 10.14
CA SER A 78 13.53 2.06 11.24
C SER A 78 12.35 2.77 11.89
N GLU A 79 12.46 3.04 13.17
CA GLU A 79 11.50 3.89 13.86
C GLU A 79 11.59 5.33 13.30
N TRP A 80 10.44 5.93 13.06
CA TRP A 80 10.30 7.34 12.75
C TRP A 80 9.87 8.07 14.02
N ALA A 81 10.86 8.66 14.69
CA ALA A 81 10.67 9.39 15.94
C ALA A 81 9.97 10.73 15.68
N VAL A 82 8.67 10.68 15.39
CA VAL A 82 7.81 11.83 15.15
C VAL A 82 6.60 11.80 16.05
N THR A 83 6.31 12.92 16.69
CA THR A 83 5.00 13.19 17.30
C THR A 83 4.20 14.01 16.29
N PRO A 84 3.14 13.46 15.69
CA PRO A 84 2.34 14.23 14.76
C PRO A 84 1.66 15.41 15.44
N HIS A 85 1.35 16.42 14.66
CA HIS A 85 0.45 17.48 15.07
C HIS A 85 -1.00 17.14 14.69
N VAL A 86 -1.93 17.81 15.30
CA VAL A 86 -3.33 17.94 14.87
C VAL A 86 -3.52 19.36 14.37
N ILE A 87 -4.10 19.50 13.20
CA ILE A 87 -4.43 20.79 12.59
C ILE A 87 -5.95 20.82 12.34
N ASP A 88 -6.63 21.75 12.97
CA ASP A 88 -8.08 21.95 12.84
C ASP A 88 -8.45 23.43 13.08
N ALA A 89 -9.73 23.73 13.30
CA ALA A 89 -10.23 25.09 13.56
C ALA A 89 -9.64 25.74 14.83
N GLU A 90 -9.12 24.94 15.78
CA GLU A 90 -8.48 25.44 17.00
C GLU A 90 -7.00 25.81 16.80
N GLY A 91 -6.42 25.42 15.67
CA GLY A 91 -5.03 25.70 15.30
C GLY A 91 -4.16 24.46 15.20
N ILE A 92 -2.84 24.66 15.38
CA ILE A 92 -1.82 23.61 15.29
C ILE A 92 -1.40 23.24 16.70
N ARG A 93 -1.53 21.96 17.07
CA ARG A 93 -1.11 21.43 18.37
C ARG A 93 -0.49 20.05 18.24
N LEU A 94 0.33 19.62 19.19
CA LEU A 94 0.83 18.24 19.23
C LEU A 94 -0.32 17.27 19.47
N SER A 95 -0.26 16.11 18.83
CA SER A 95 -1.19 15.01 19.04
C SER A 95 -0.81 14.23 20.30
N ASP A 96 -1.82 13.68 20.99
CA ASP A 96 -1.64 12.75 22.10
C ASP A 96 -1.38 11.30 21.62
N ASP A 97 -1.21 11.09 20.30
CA ASP A 97 -0.94 9.77 19.71
C ASP A 97 0.52 9.36 19.93
N GLU A 98 0.78 8.56 20.96
CA GLU A 98 2.07 8.01 21.33
C GLU A 98 2.45 6.74 20.52
N THR A 99 1.67 6.36 19.51
CA THR A 99 1.90 5.15 18.73
C THR A 99 3.27 5.20 18.03
N THR A 100 4.10 4.19 18.26
CA THR A 100 5.37 4.03 17.55
C THR A 100 5.12 3.81 16.05
N ARG A 101 5.82 4.58 15.24
CA ARG A 101 5.75 4.53 13.77
C ARG A 101 7.05 4.02 13.20
N TYR A 102 6.96 3.06 12.28
CA TYR A 102 8.11 2.52 11.57
C TYR A 102 8.01 2.86 10.09
N VAL A 103 9.15 3.00 9.43
CA VAL A 103 9.24 3.26 8.00
C VAL A 103 10.28 2.35 7.35
N GLY A 104 10.06 1.98 6.09
CA GLY A 104 11.08 1.25 5.32
C GLY A 104 12.35 2.09 5.14
N VAL A 105 13.52 1.47 5.27
CA VAL A 105 14.84 2.08 5.09
C VAL A 105 15.23 1.93 3.62
N SER A 106 15.63 2.88 2.97
CA SER A 106 15.66 4.31 2.83
C SER A 106 14.35 4.89 2.28
N ARG A 107 13.36 4.05 1.98
CA ARG A 107 12.02 4.36 1.46
C ARG A 107 11.09 3.17 1.68
N MET A 108 9.78 3.38 1.62
CA MET A 108 8.83 2.30 1.85
C MET A 108 8.96 1.15 0.83
N THR A 109 9.25 1.45 -0.45
CA THR A 109 9.50 0.41 -1.46
C THR A 109 10.77 -0.42 -1.21
N ALA A 110 11.70 0.02 -0.39
CA ALA A 110 12.87 -0.79 -0.06
C ALA A 110 12.49 -2.05 0.73
N LEU A 111 11.55 -1.91 1.69
CA LEU A 111 11.01 -3.05 2.41
C LEU A 111 10.37 -4.09 1.47
N SER A 112 9.56 -3.64 0.51
CA SER A 112 8.90 -4.59 -0.41
C SER A 112 9.90 -5.37 -1.27
N ARG A 113 11.05 -4.78 -1.61
CA ARG A 113 12.11 -5.47 -2.35
C ARG A 113 12.79 -6.57 -1.52
N GLN A 114 13.01 -6.32 -0.22
CA GLN A 114 13.55 -7.32 0.69
C GLN A 114 12.59 -8.51 0.84
N LEU A 115 11.29 -8.21 0.98
CA LEU A 115 10.25 -9.23 1.08
C LEU A 115 10.04 -10.02 -0.21
N LEU A 116 10.38 -9.44 -1.37
CA LEU A 116 10.29 -10.10 -2.67
C LEU A 116 11.46 -11.08 -2.92
N ALA A 117 12.62 -10.86 -2.29
CA ALA A 117 13.84 -11.62 -2.56
C ALA A 117 13.70 -13.15 -2.50
N PRO A 118 12.83 -13.75 -1.63
CA PRO A 118 12.62 -15.19 -1.60
C PRO A 118 11.80 -15.77 -2.77
N ALA A 119 11.20 -14.94 -3.65
CA ALA A 119 10.40 -15.44 -4.77
C ALA A 119 11.24 -16.33 -5.68
N THR A 120 10.67 -17.46 -6.11
CA THR A 120 11.30 -18.30 -7.12
C THR A 120 11.34 -17.56 -8.45
N GLU A 121 10.25 -16.86 -8.76
CA GLU A 121 10.13 -16.04 -9.95
C GLU A 121 9.23 -14.83 -9.67
N PHE A 122 9.62 -13.65 -10.15
CA PHE A 122 8.81 -12.43 -10.16
C PHE A 122 8.62 -11.94 -11.58
N ILE A 123 7.35 -11.78 -11.99
CA ILE A 123 6.96 -11.35 -13.33
C ILE A 123 6.27 -9.98 -13.21
N PRO A 124 7.03 -8.89 -13.32
CA PRO A 124 6.51 -7.53 -13.30
C PRO A 124 5.89 -7.13 -14.64
N ASN A 125 5.20 -5.98 -14.67
CA ASN A 125 4.50 -5.42 -15.84
C ASN A 125 3.54 -6.44 -16.49
N THR A 126 2.95 -7.31 -15.67
CA THR A 126 2.11 -8.41 -16.13
C THR A 126 0.78 -8.37 -15.38
N ARG A 127 -0.26 -7.91 -16.06
CA ARG A 127 -1.60 -7.90 -15.53
C ARG A 127 -2.28 -9.23 -15.88
N ILE A 128 -2.55 -10.04 -14.88
CA ILE A 128 -3.40 -11.23 -15.06
C ILE A 128 -4.84 -10.77 -15.23
N VAL A 129 -5.50 -11.23 -16.29
CA VAL A 129 -6.88 -10.87 -16.65
C VAL A 129 -7.85 -12.04 -16.54
N SER A 130 -7.33 -13.27 -16.52
CA SER A 130 -8.13 -14.49 -16.36
C SER A 130 -7.37 -15.55 -15.58
N CYS A 131 -8.08 -16.31 -14.76
CA CYS A 131 -7.58 -17.47 -14.04
C CYS A 131 -8.55 -18.63 -14.26
N GLN A 132 -8.12 -19.63 -15.01
CA GLN A 132 -8.92 -20.81 -15.33
C GLN A 132 -8.39 -22.02 -14.57
N ARG A 133 -9.31 -22.72 -13.86
CA ARG A 133 -8.98 -23.99 -13.25
C ARG A 133 -9.39 -25.12 -14.19
N THR A 134 -8.41 -25.91 -14.60
CA THR A 134 -8.62 -27.24 -15.17
C THR A 134 -8.89 -28.25 -14.04
N ASP A 135 -8.96 -29.53 -14.32
CA ASP A 135 -9.32 -30.55 -13.31
C ASP A 135 -8.51 -30.46 -12.01
N SER A 136 -7.22 -30.14 -12.08
CA SER A 136 -6.32 -30.09 -10.93
C SER A 136 -5.38 -28.89 -10.88
N GLU A 137 -5.29 -28.08 -11.92
CA GLU A 137 -4.27 -27.05 -12.06
C GLU A 137 -4.86 -25.71 -12.50
N TRP A 138 -4.18 -24.61 -12.16
CA TRP A 138 -4.51 -23.26 -12.58
C TRP A 138 -3.67 -22.85 -13.80
N LEU A 139 -4.34 -22.29 -14.80
CA LEU A 139 -3.74 -21.59 -15.94
C LEU A 139 -4.15 -20.12 -15.88
N LEU A 140 -3.17 -19.22 -15.85
CA LEU A 140 -3.38 -17.79 -15.81
C LEU A 140 -3.14 -17.20 -17.20
N THR A 141 -3.95 -16.20 -17.59
CA THR A 141 -3.76 -15.46 -18.84
C THR A 141 -3.56 -13.99 -18.51
N ASP A 142 -2.54 -13.38 -19.12
CA ASP A 142 -2.27 -11.96 -18.95
C ASP A 142 -2.95 -11.09 -20.04
N GLU A 143 -2.80 -9.76 -19.92
CA GLU A 143 -3.38 -8.78 -20.85
C GLU A 143 -2.84 -8.84 -22.28
N ASN A 144 -1.79 -9.62 -22.54
CA ASN A 144 -1.19 -9.86 -23.84
C ASN A 144 -1.52 -11.26 -24.39
N ASP A 145 -2.52 -11.94 -23.83
CA ASP A 145 -2.92 -13.31 -24.16
C ASP A 145 -1.82 -14.36 -23.92
N GLN A 146 -0.80 -14.06 -23.11
CA GLN A 146 0.20 -15.04 -22.72
C GLN A 146 -0.33 -15.92 -21.58
N HIS A 147 -0.04 -17.22 -21.68
CA HIS A 147 -0.43 -18.20 -20.68
C HIS A 147 0.72 -18.49 -19.73
N HIS A 148 0.40 -18.53 -18.44
CA HIS A 148 1.34 -18.82 -17.36
C HIS A 148 0.84 -20.00 -16.52
N GLY A 149 1.72 -20.91 -16.19
CA GLY A 149 1.41 -22.11 -15.41
C GLY A 149 1.94 -23.39 -16.05
N PRO A 150 1.41 -24.54 -15.68
CA PRO A 150 0.32 -24.73 -14.71
C PRO A 150 0.78 -24.56 -13.26
N PHE A 151 -0.16 -24.16 -12.38
CA PHE A 151 0.05 -24.01 -10.94
C PHE A 151 -0.91 -24.90 -10.15
N ASP A 152 -0.45 -25.45 -9.01
CA ASP A 152 -1.27 -26.31 -8.16
C ASP A 152 -2.28 -25.48 -7.34
N SER A 153 -1.94 -24.21 -7.02
CA SER A 153 -2.76 -23.32 -6.18
C SER A 153 -2.58 -21.87 -6.59
N LEU A 154 -3.55 -21.03 -6.21
CA LEU A 154 -3.59 -19.62 -6.56
C LEU A 154 -3.86 -18.76 -5.32
N ILE A 155 -3.16 -17.64 -5.19
CA ILE A 155 -3.48 -16.56 -4.24
C ILE A 155 -3.71 -15.27 -5.02
N ILE A 156 -4.83 -14.61 -4.75
CA ILE A 156 -5.17 -13.32 -5.35
C ILE A 156 -5.07 -12.25 -4.26
N ASN A 157 -4.15 -11.30 -4.47
CA ASN A 157 -3.88 -10.17 -3.56
C ASN A 157 -4.06 -8.83 -4.29
N THR A 158 -5.16 -8.69 -4.99
CA THR A 158 -5.54 -7.43 -5.65
C THR A 158 -6.71 -6.78 -4.91
N PRO A 159 -7.02 -5.49 -5.16
CA PRO A 159 -8.26 -4.90 -4.67
C PRO A 159 -9.49 -5.70 -5.13
N PRO A 160 -10.60 -5.70 -4.37
CA PRO A 160 -11.78 -6.53 -4.67
C PRO A 160 -12.28 -6.41 -6.10
N GLN A 161 -12.36 -5.18 -6.63
CA GLN A 161 -12.82 -4.90 -7.99
C GLN A 161 -11.91 -5.50 -9.08
N GLN A 162 -10.64 -5.74 -8.75
CA GLN A 162 -9.68 -6.40 -9.65
C GLN A 162 -9.59 -7.91 -9.39
N ALA A 163 -9.99 -8.38 -8.21
CA ALA A 163 -10.05 -9.80 -7.87
C ALA A 163 -11.28 -10.48 -8.47
N LEU A 164 -12.43 -9.79 -8.51
CA LEU A 164 -13.71 -10.34 -8.99
C LEU A 164 -13.60 -11.06 -10.34
N PRO A 165 -13.04 -10.46 -11.41
CA PRO A 165 -12.93 -11.14 -12.70
C PRO A 165 -11.98 -12.35 -12.69
N LEU A 166 -11.09 -12.46 -11.69
CA LEU A 166 -10.17 -13.58 -11.55
C LEU A 166 -10.77 -14.75 -10.75
N LEU A 167 -11.92 -14.54 -10.11
CA LEU A 167 -12.63 -15.51 -9.27
C LEU A 167 -13.85 -16.12 -9.96
N GLU A 168 -13.88 -16.11 -11.27
CA GLU A 168 -14.97 -16.69 -12.05
C GLU A 168 -15.24 -18.15 -11.59
N ASN A 169 -16.52 -18.45 -11.34
CA ASN A 169 -16.98 -19.74 -10.83
C ASN A 169 -16.51 -20.13 -9.41
N SER A 170 -15.95 -19.19 -8.62
CA SER A 170 -15.69 -19.39 -7.19
C SER A 170 -16.77 -18.71 -6.35
N HIS A 171 -17.21 -19.37 -5.27
CA HIS A 171 -18.10 -18.76 -4.28
C HIS A 171 -17.50 -17.53 -3.60
N LEU A 172 -16.17 -17.37 -3.66
CA LEU A 172 -15.46 -16.21 -3.11
C LEU A 172 -15.86 -14.91 -3.82
N ALA A 173 -16.25 -14.96 -5.10
CA ALA A 173 -16.71 -13.78 -5.82
C ALA A 173 -17.89 -13.11 -5.12
N ALA A 174 -18.88 -13.90 -4.67
CA ALA A 174 -20.03 -13.38 -3.92
C ALA A 174 -19.63 -12.75 -2.59
N ALA A 175 -18.61 -13.30 -1.92
CA ALA A 175 -18.14 -12.79 -0.62
C ALA A 175 -17.46 -11.43 -0.69
N ILE A 176 -16.90 -11.07 -1.86
CA ILE A 176 -16.13 -9.84 -2.03
C ILE A 176 -16.83 -8.78 -2.91
N ASN A 177 -17.98 -9.12 -3.50
CA ASN A 177 -18.69 -8.26 -4.46
C ASN A 177 -19.04 -6.87 -3.89
N ASP A 178 -19.42 -6.82 -2.62
CA ASP A 178 -19.90 -5.61 -1.96
C ASP A 178 -18.80 -4.87 -1.18
N VAL A 179 -17.55 -5.30 -1.32
CA VAL A 179 -16.43 -4.60 -0.65
C VAL A 179 -16.09 -3.34 -1.41
N GLU A 180 -16.39 -2.21 -0.81
CA GLU A 180 -16.08 -0.88 -1.33
C GLU A 180 -14.67 -0.44 -0.94
N MET A 181 -13.93 0.11 -1.91
CA MET A 181 -12.64 0.74 -1.70
C MET A 181 -12.75 2.25 -1.92
N LEU A 182 -12.32 3.03 -0.95
CA LEU A 182 -12.30 4.48 -1.04
C LEU A 182 -11.05 4.97 -1.75
N PRO A 183 -11.13 6.03 -2.56
CA PRO A 183 -9.97 6.65 -3.21
C PRO A 183 -9.20 7.56 -2.26
N CYS A 184 -7.99 7.92 -2.67
CA CYS A 184 -7.19 8.96 -2.05
C CYS A 184 -6.35 9.67 -3.12
N TRP A 185 -6.49 10.99 -3.23
CA TRP A 185 -5.55 11.82 -3.94
C TRP A 185 -4.33 12.09 -3.07
N THR A 186 -3.15 11.97 -3.66
CA THR A 186 -1.88 12.26 -2.98
C THR A 186 -1.09 13.27 -3.80
N LEU A 187 -0.82 14.43 -3.22
CA LEU A 187 0.06 15.44 -3.78
C LEU A 187 1.44 15.35 -3.11
N LEU A 188 2.48 15.36 -3.93
CA LEU A 188 3.88 15.37 -3.52
C LEU A 188 4.48 16.70 -3.94
N LEU A 189 5.13 17.39 -3.01
CA LEU A 189 5.76 18.70 -3.25
C LEU A 189 7.23 18.64 -2.85
N ALA A 190 8.09 19.33 -3.62
CA ALA A 190 9.45 19.65 -3.25
C ALA A 190 9.68 21.16 -3.28
N PHE A 191 10.54 21.63 -2.39
CA PHE A 191 10.87 23.03 -2.25
C PHE A 191 12.39 23.23 -2.30
N PRO A 192 12.89 24.35 -2.84
CA PRO A 192 14.31 24.64 -2.87
C PRO A 192 14.87 25.01 -1.49
N GLU A 193 14.02 25.45 -0.58
CA GLU A 193 14.35 25.85 0.79
C GLU A 193 13.42 25.19 1.80
N ARG A 194 13.89 25.11 3.05
CA ARG A 194 13.11 24.55 4.15
C ARG A 194 11.91 25.42 4.50
N ILE A 195 10.74 24.83 4.59
CA ILE A 195 9.55 25.50 5.09
C ILE A 195 9.71 25.71 6.61
N ASP A 196 9.58 26.96 7.06
CA ASP A 196 9.67 27.33 8.48
C ASP A 196 8.36 26.96 9.20
N THR A 197 8.32 25.74 9.69
CA THR A 197 7.22 25.19 10.49
C THR A 197 7.75 24.09 11.42
N PRO A 198 7.23 23.99 12.66
CA PRO A 198 7.56 22.91 13.59
C PRO A 198 6.93 21.57 13.18
N VAL A 199 6.03 21.56 12.20
CA VAL A 199 5.28 20.38 11.76
C VAL A 199 6.16 19.49 10.88
N ASP A 200 6.41 18.26 11.33
CA ASP A 200 6.99 17.20 10.50
C ASP A 200 5.93 16.20 10.02
N ALA A 201 4.82 16.06 10.75
CA ALA A 201 3.66 15.28 10.33
C ALA A 201 2.41 15.84 11.02
N ALA A 202 1.26 15.77 10.37
CA ALA A 202 0.00 16.17 10.97
C ALA A 202 -1.20 15.38 10.44
N PHE A 203 -2.15 15.12 11.35
CA PHE A 203 -3.53 14.85 11.02
C PHE A 203 -4.25 16.18 10.81
N VAL A 204 -4.95 16.30 9.70
CA VAL A 204 -5.69 17.54 9.37
C VAL A 204 -7.19 17.22 9.37
N HIS A 205 -7.97 18.03 10.08
CA HIS A 205 -9.41 17.88 10.18
C HIS A 205 -10.11 19.03 9.45
N ASP A 206 -11.35 18.80 9.06
CA ASP A 206 -12.23 19.78 8.38
C ASP A 206 -11.59 20.43 7.14
N SER A 207 -10.86 19.63 6.37
CA SER A 207 -10.07 20.05 5.21
C SER A 207 -10.16 19.05 4.05
N ALA A 208 -9.78 19.48 2.87
CA ALA A 208 -9.52 18.59 1.75
C ALA A 208 -8.40 17.57 2.07
N ILE A 209 -7.47 17.94 2.95
CA ILE A 209 -6.35 17.11 3.40
C ILE A 209 -6.74 16.35 4.67
N ALA A 210 -6.32 15.09 4.80
CA ALA A 210 -6.41 14.32 6.04
C ALA A 210 -5.05 14.09 6.72
N TRP A 211 -3.99 14.07 5.92
CA TRP A 211 -2.62 13.84 6.40
C TRP A 211 -1.62 14.62 5.59
N LEU A 212 -0.62 15.17 6.27
CA LEU A 212 0.58 15.71 5.64
C LEU A 212 1.83 15.27 6.40
N ALA A 213 2.94 15.12 5.69
CA ALA A 213 4.22 14.75 6.28
C ALA A 213 5.38 15.34 5.50
N ARG A 214 6.35 15.91 6.21
CA ARG A 214 7.67 16.24 5.70
C ARG A 214 8.42 14.93 5.46
N ASN A 215 8.55 14.51 4.22
CA ASN A 215 9.07 13.18 3.89
C ASN A 215 10.53 13.00 4.33
N ASN A 216 11.33 14.06 4.26
CA ASN A 216 12.75 14.06 4.69
C ASN A 216 12.93 14.12 6.21
N SER A 217 11.87 14.20 7.03
CA SER A 217 11.95 13.95 8.48
C SER A 217 12.05 12.46 8.82
N LYS A 218 11.71 11.60 7.88
CA LYS A 218 11.84 10.15 8.04
C LYS A 218 13.30 9.72 7.95
N PRO A 219 13.72 8.67 8.70
CA PRO A 219 15.09 8.16 8.67
C PRO A 219 15.59 7.84 7.26
N LEU A 220 16.81 8.25 6.96
CA LEU A 220 17.55 7.93 5.73
C LEU A 220 16.82 8.31 4.42
N ARG A 221 15.99 9.38 4.46
CA ARG A 221 15.46 10.01 3.25
C ARG A 221 16.46 11.04 2.71
N ASP A 222 16.29 11.38 1.42
CA ASP A 222 17.12 12.40 0.77
C ASP A 222 16.98 13.75 1.50
N SER A 223 18.01 14.58 1.45
CA SER A 223 18.12 15.83 2.24
C SER A 223 17.29 17.02 1.73
N GLY A 224 16.53 16.86 0.66
CA GLY A 224 15.69 17.91 0.10
C GLY A 224 14.42 18.17 0.94
N GLU A 225 13.88 19.38 0.87
CA GLU A 225 12.61 19.70 1.49
C GLU A 225 11.45 19.12 0.67
N THR A 226 10.89 18.02 1.14
CA THR A 226 9.85 17.25 0.42
C THR A 226 8.67 16.92 1.32
N TRP A 227 7.46 17.07 0.79
CA TRP A 227 6.22 16.88 1.50
C TRP A 227 5.28 15.90 0.79
N VAL A 228 4.59 15.09 1.57
CA VAL A 228 3.50 14.22 1.13
C VAL A 228 2.20 14.73 1.73
N ILE A 229 1.24 14.98 0.88
CA ILE A 229 -0.09 15.49 1.23
C ILE A 229 -1.12 14.46 0.77
N GLN A 230 -1.85 13.86 1.70
CA GLN A 230 -2.92 12.91 1.40
C GLN A 230 -4.27 13.56 1.66
N ALA A 231 -5.10 13.61 0.64
CA ALA A 231 -6.44 14.13 0.75
C ALA A 231 -7.32 13.22 1.65
N SER A 232 -8.38 13.79 2.21
CA SER A 232 -9.39 12.99 2.88
C SER A 232 -10.11 12.08 1.89
N HIS A 233 -10.57 10.92 2.36
CA HIS A 233 -11.27 9.97 1.49
C HIS A 233 -12.59 10.53 0.99
N ALA A 234 -13.32 11.28 1.81
CA ALA A 234 -14.55 11.94 1.42
C ALA A 234 -14.32 12.94 0.29
N TRP A 235 -13.37 13.86 0.45
CA TRP A 235 -13.00 14.82 -0.59
C TRP A 235 -12.47 14.11 -1.84
N SER A 236 -11.68 13.07 -1.69
CA SER A 236 -11.15 12.30 -2.81
C SER A 236 -12.25 11.58 -3.59
N GLN A 237 -13.31 11.12 -2.92
CA GLN A 237 -14.47 10.51 -3.56
C GLN A 237 -15.27 11.54 -4.37
N GLU A 238 -15.49 12.73 -3.82
CA GLU A 238 -16.16 13.83 -4.51
C GLU A 238 -15.37 14.31 -5.74
N GLN A 239 -14.03 14.30 -5.64
CA GLN A 239 -13.13 14.78 -6.68
C GLN A 239 -12.49 13.64 -7.52
N VAL A 240 -13.07 12.44 -7.48
CA VAL A 240 -12.44 11.26 -8.10
C VAL A 240 -12.20 11.43 -9.60
N ASP A 241 -13.09 12.09 -10.31
CA ASP A 241 -13.01 12.35 -11.76
C ASP A 241 -12.74 13.82 -12.11
N ALA A 242 -12.40 14.65 -11.11
CA ALA A 242 -12.08 16.06 -11.33
C ALA A 242 -10.78 16.21 -12.17
N PRO A 243 -10.66 17.33 -12.93
CA PRO A 243 -9.45 17.65 -13.67
C PRO A 243 -8.23 17.70 -12.74
N ARG A 244 -7.14 17.07 -13.17
CA ARG A 244 -5.93 16.94 -12.32
C ARG A 244 -5.35 18.29 -11.88
N GLU A 245 -5.45 19.31 -12.71
CA GLU A 245 -4.99 20.67 -12.41
C GLU A 245 -5.79 21.30 -11.27
N GLU A 246 -7.11 21.14 -11.27
CA GLU A 246 -7.98 21.64 -10.21
C GLU A 246 -7.68 20.94 -8.88
N VAL A 247 -7.52 19.62 -8.90
CA VAL A 247 -7.14 18.83 -7.73
C VAL A 247 -5.78 19.26 -7.17
N LEU A 248 -4.78 19.47 -8.06
CA LEU A 248 -3.45 19.93 -7.68
C LEU A 248 -3.53 21.27 -6.97
N HIS A 249 -4.17 22.26 -7.57
CA HIS A 249 -4.28 23.61 -6.99
C HIS A 249 -5.04 23.59 -5.65
N ALA A 250 -6.13 22.83 -5.56
CA ALA A 250 -6.90 22.73 -4.33
C ALA A 250 -6.08 22.12 -3.16
N LEU A 251 -5.33 21.06 -3.43
CA LEU A 251 -4.48 20.42 -2.41
C LEU A 251 -3.25 21.25 -2.04
N GLU A 252 -2.65 21.95 -3.01
CA GLU A 252 -1.54 22.88 -2.76
C GLU A 252 -2.01 24.06 -1.89
N GLN A 253 -3.14 24.66 -2.21
CA GLN A 253 -3.73 25.73 -1.40
C GLN A 253 -4.08 25.24 0.02
N ALA A 254 -4.68 24.05 0.14
CA ALA A 254 -5.00 23.45 1.42
C ALA A 254 -3.75 23.16 2.27
N PHE A 255 -2.64 22.75 1.64
CA PHE A 255 -1.36 22.53 2.30
C PHE A 255 -0.80 23.83 2.92
N PHE A 256 -0.70 24.90 2.13
CA PHE A 256 -0.22 26.19 2.64
C PHE A 256 -1.12 26.78 3.72
N THR A 257 -2.43 26.62 3.56
CA THR A 257 -3.42 27.03 4.56
C THR A 257 -3.27 26.26 5.86
N ALA A 258 -3.14 24.93 5.79
CA ALA A 258 -2.99 24.08 6.97
C ALA A 258 -1.74 24.41 7.78
N LEU A 259 -0.62 24.69 7.12
CA LEU A 259 0.63 25.08 7.79
C LEU A 259 0.68 26.57 8.20
N GLY A 260 -0.24 27.39 7.74
CA GLY A 260 -0.22 28.85 7.99
C GLY A 260 0.97 29.56 7.37
N VAL A 261 1.51 29.04 6.28
CA VAL A 261 2.72 29.58 5.59
C VAL A 261 2.39 30.08 4.19
N GLN A 262 3.19 31.01 3.70
CA GLN A 262 3.05 31.62 2.37
C GLN A 262 4.42 31.94 1.76
N GLY A 263 4.45 32.15 0.45
CA GLY A 263 5.63 32.67 -0.26
C GLY A 263 6.68 31.63 -0.64
N TYR A 264 6.43 30.33 -0.42
CA TYR A 264 7.33 29.25 -0.82
C TYR A 264 7.04 28.84 -2.27
N ALA A 265 8.10 28.79 -3.09
CA ALA A 265 7.99 28.34 -4.46
C ALA A 265 8.15 26.81 -4.53
N VAL A 266 7.22 26.13 -5.15
CA VAL A 266 7.30 24.69 -5.44
C VAL A 266 8.31 24.48 -6.57
N SER A 267 9.33 23.65 -6.35
CA SER A 267 10.32 23.28 -7.38
C SER A 267 9.92 22.06 -8.19
N GLU A 268 9.31 21.07 -7.54
CA GLU A 268 8.84 19.85 -8.18
C GLU A 268 7.53 19.40 -7.54
N HIS A 269 6.66 18.80 -8.33
CA HIS A 269 5.43 18.21 -7.84
C HIS A 269 5.07 16.91 -8.56
N TRP A 270 4.26 16.10 -7.92
CA TRP A 270 3.62 14.93 -8.50
C TRP A 270 2.25 14.72 -7.87
N LEU A 271 1.23 14.51 -8.69
CA LEU A 271 -0.12 14.19 -8.23
C LEU A 271 -0.44 12.74 -8.59
N HIS A 272 -0.92 11.97 -7.62
CA HIS A 272 -1.32 10.58 -7.81
C HIS A 272 -2.74 10.33 -7.28
N ARG A 273 -3.51 9.51 -8.00
CA ARG A 273 -4.83 9.07 -7.59
C ARG A 273 -4.81 7.58 -7.26
N TRP A 274 -4.93 7.26 -5.97
CA TRP A 274 -5.19 5.90 -5.51
C TRP A 274 -6.69 5.63 -5.62
N LEU A 275 -7.15 4.86 -6.62
CA LEU A 275 -8.56 4.50 -6.75
C LEU A 275 -9.03 3.52 -5.67
N TYR A 276 -8.11 2.72 -5.14
CA TYR A 276 -8.36 1.67 -4.16
C TYR A 276 -7.42 1.87 -2.97
N ALA A 277 -7.56 3.02 -2.26
CA ALA A 277 -6.63 3.39 -1.20
C ALA A 277 -6.86 2.59 0.08
N VAL A 278 -8.10 2.57 0.58
CA VAL A 278 -8.48 1.85 1.80
C VAL A 278 -9.87 1.25 1.64
N PRO A 279 -10.21 0.14 2.33
CA PRO A 279 -11.59 -0.34 2.37
C PRO A 279 -12.47 0.64 3.18
N ALA A 280 -13.68 0.92 2.69
CA ALA A 280 -14.69 1.68 3.45
C ALA A 280 -15.03 0.94 4.76
N LYS A 281 -15.16 -0.38 4.65
CA LYS A 281 -15.32 -1.30 5.78
C LYS A 281 -14.58 -2.60 5.45
N PRO A 282 -13.57 -3.00 6.22
CA PRO A 282 -12.93 -4.30 6.06
C PRO A 282 -13.89 -5.45 6.32
N LEU A 283 -13.65 -6.61 5.69
CA LEU A 283 -14.47 -7.81 5.90
C LEU A 283 -14.28 -8.47 7.28
N ASP A 284 -13.13 -8.23 7.93
CA ASP A 284 -12.73 -8.88 9.19
C ASP A 284 -12.74 -10.43 9.12
N ALA A 285 -12.39 -10.95 7.95
CA ALA A 285 -12.35 -12.40 7.66
C ALA A 285 -10.92 -12.98 7.67
N GLY A 286 -9.91 -12.13 7.81
CA GLY A 286 -8.50 -12.50 7.69
C GLY A 286 -8.10 -12.78 6.26
N ALA A 287 -8.39 -13.97 5.73
CA ALA A 287 -8.30 -14.34 4.33
C ALA A 287 -9.46 -15.26 3.95
N LEU A 288 -9.82 -15.30 2.67
CA LEU A 288 -10.87 -16.17 2.16
C LEU A 288 -10.25 -17.34 1.41
N PHE A 289 -10.88 -18.53 1.48
CA PHE A 289 -10.35 -19.73 0.85
C PHE A 289 -11.46 -20.61 0.25
N ASP A 290 -11.24 -21.02 -0.98
CA ASP A 290 -12.03 -22.03 -1.69
C ASP A 290 -11.19 -23.30 -1.82
N ALA A 291 -11.46 -24.28 -0.96
CA ALA A 291 -10.69 -25.51 -0.87
C ALA A 291 -10.84 -26.39 -2.12
N ASP A 292 -12.04 -26.41 -2.73
CA ASP A 292 -12.33 -27.24 -3.90
C ASP A 292 -11.55 -26.75 -5.12
N ARG A 293 -11.29 -25.45 -5.15
CA ARG A 293 -10.55 -24.82 -6.24
C ARG A 293 -9.08 -24.54 -5.90
N ALA A 294 -8.66 -24.74 -4.65
CA ALA A 294 -7.34 -24.40 -4.13
C ALA A 294 -6.96 -22.93 -4.45
N VAL A 295 -7.87 -21.98 -4.20
CA VAL A 295 -7.66 -20.56 -4.36
C VAL A 295 -7.93 -19.80 -3.08
N ALA A 296 -7.02 -18.89 -2.72
CA ALA A 296 -7.20 -17.97 -1.61
C ALA A 296 -7.23 -16.51 -2.09
N VAL A 297 -7.93 -15.66 -1.35
CA VAL A 297 -7.94 -14.20 -1.55
C VAL A 297 -7.49 -13.55 -0.27
N CYS A 298 -6.57 -12.59 -0.36
CA CYS A 298 -6.05 -11.87 0.79
C CYS A 298 -5.81 -10.38 0.45
N GLY A 299 -5.68 -9.59 1.49
CA GLY A 299 -5.46 -8.16 1.39
C GLY A 299 -5.79 -7.46 2.71
N ASP A 300 -5.40 -6.19 2.84
CA ASP A 300 -5.78 -5.36 3.99
C ASP A 300 -7.31 -5.26 4.17
N TRP A 301 -8.03 -5.23 3.05
CA TRP A 301 -9.49 -5.17 3.02
C TRP A 301 -10.18 -6.45 3.53
N CYS A 302 -9.45 -7.57 3.59
CA CYS A 302 -9.93 -8.78 4.24
C CYS A 302 -9.89 -8.69 5.78
N GLN A 303 -9.14 -7.76 6.36
CA GLN A 303 -8.92 -7.71 7.80
C GLN A 303 -9.10 -6.33 8.42
N ARG A 304 -8.15 -5.38 8.31
CA ARG A 304 -8.17 -4.11 9.07
C ARG A 304 -7.95 -2.84 8.25
N GLY A 305 -7.78 -2.93 6.94
CA GLY A 305 -7.45 -1.78 6.09
C GLY A 305 -6.07 -1.17 6.35
N THR A 306 -5.14 -1.92 6.97
CA THR A 306 -3.81 -1.47 7.37
C THR A 306 -2.72 -2.35 6.78
N LEU A 307 -1.47 -1.88 6.85
CA LEU A 307 -0.32 -2.66 6.42
C LEU A 307 -0.13 -3.93 7.28
N GLU A 308 -0.36 -3.83 8.60
CA GLU A 308 -0.44 -4.97 9.50
C GLU A 308 -1.53 -5.95 9.08
N GLY A 309 -2.74 -5.46 8.82
CA GLY A 309 -3.86 -6.29 8.35
C GLY A 309 -3.54 -7.00 7.04
N ALA A 310 -2.88 -6.33 6.09
CA ALA A 310 -2.40 -6.95 4.86
C ALA A 310 -1.39 -8.08 5.14
N TRP A 311 -0.42 -7.85 6.04
CA TRP A 311 0.55 -8.87 6.41
C TRP A 311 -0.12 -10.11 7.02
N LEU A 312 -0.99 -9.91 8.02
CA LEU A 312 -1.70 -11.00 8.69
C LEU A 312 -2.59 -11.78 7.73
N SER A 313 -3.29 -11.08 6.84
CA SER A 313 -4.12 -11.69 5.80
C SER A 313 -3.30 -12.58 4.85
N GLY A 314 -2.11 -12.15 4.45
CA GLY A 314 -1.21 -12.94 3.63
C GLY A 314 -0.67 -14.18 4.34
N GLN A 315 -0.31 -14.08 5.65
CA GLN A 315 0.10 -15.23 6.47
C GLN A 315 -1.03 -16.26 6.56
N GLN A 316 -2.26 -15.81 6.79
CA GLN A 316 -3.41 -16.69 6.85
C GLN A 316 -3.69 -17.35 5.49
N ALA A 317 -3.64 -16.62 4.38
CA ALA A 317 -3.81 -17.18 3.04
C ALA A 317 -2.79 -18.30 2.75
N ALA A 318 -1.54 -18.10 3.13
CA ALA A 318 -0.50 -19.12 2.98
C ALA A 318 -0.74 -20.38 3.83
N SER A 319 -1.40 -20.26 4.98
CA SER A 319 -1.66 -21.39 5.88
C SER A 319 -2.65 -22.42 5.33
N TYR A 320 -3.34 -22.11 4.22
CA TYR A 320 -4.28 -23.04 3.58
C TYR A 320 -3.59 -24.04 2.63
N PHE A 321 -2.31 -23.88 2.33
CA PHE A 321 -1.60 -24.68 1.32
C PHE A 321 -0.48 -25.53 1.90
#